data_37001534210327a012d17b963f66855a
#
_entry.id   37001534210327a012d17b963f66855a
#
_cell.length_a   1.000
_cell.length_b   1.000
_cell.length_c   1.000
_cell.angle_alpha   90.00
_cell.angle_beta   90.00
_cell.angle_gamma   90.00
#
_symmetry.space_group_name_H-M   'P 1'
#
loop_
_entity.id
_entity.type
_entity.pdbx_description
1 polymer ?
#
loop_
_entity_poly.entity_id
_entity_poly.type
_entity_poly.pdbx_seq_one_letter_code
_entity_poly.pdbx_strand_id
1 'polypeptide(L)'
;MKRRELLTSLAAAALASGCTSQAPIRAHTSQARYGSPVPLPSPATTDTISLEKAIEKRRSLRAFRPDPLPTATIGQLLWAGQGVTSPDAKRAAPSAGALYPQELYVVTPKEVMHYLPDGHRAETRAVPDLRPGLRDAAVGQATVGAAPVVIVVAAVPSRLSHRYGDKAEAFVQIEVGHAAQNILLQAAALELAAVPVGSLDPSRAADTLALPPDQTVLYLIPVGHVA
;
A
#
# COMPACT_ATOMS: atom_id res chain seq x y z
N MET A 1 61.07 22.66 56.46
CA MET A 1 61.56 21.32 56.89
C MET A 1 60.66 20.26 56.33
N LYS A 2 61.26 19.26 55.57
CA LYS A 2 60.75 17.91 55.19
C LYS A 2 59.56 17.88 54.25
N ARG A 3 59.69 17.64 52.92
CA ARG A 3 60.07 16.37 52.18
C ARG A 3 59.14 15.18 52.48
N ARG A 4 58.41 14.71 51.46
CA ARG A 4 58.37 13.36 50.89
C ARG A 4 57.11 13.27 49.98
N GLU A 5 57.31 13.17 48.68
CA GLU A 5 57.50 11.98 47.80
C GLU A 5 56.20 11.19 47.53
N LEU A 6 55.77 11.32 46.27
CA LEU A 6 55.60 10.30 45.24
C LEU A 6 54.72 9.06 45.60
N LEU A 7 53.64 8.89 44.85
CA LEU A 7 53.45 7.63 44.11
C LEU A 7 52.46 7.84 42.96
N THR A 8 52.96 7.57 41.79
CA THR A 8 52.31 7.43 40.49
C THR A 8 51.33 6.27 40.49
N SER A 9 50.13 6.46 39.97
CA SER A 9 49.27 5.36 39.57
C SER A 9 48.72 5.62 38.17
N LEU A 10 49.27 4.94 37.16
CA LEU A 10 48.75 4.85 35.82
C LEU A 10 47.42 4.09 35.88
N ALA A 11 46.30 4.73 35.51
CA ALA A 11 45.08 4.07 35.18
C ALA A 11 45.00 3.95 33.65
N ALA A 12 45.09 2.73 33.14
CA ALA A 12 44.94 2.39 31.74
C ALA A 12 43.48 2.66 31.30
N ALA A 13 43.30 3.56 30.34
CA ALA A 13 42.00 3.74 29.66
C ALA A 13 41.80 2.58 28.69
N ALA A 14 40.86 1.70 29.01
CA ALA A 14 40.34 0.68 28.08
C ALA A 14 39.47 1.38 27.02
N LEU A 15 39.99 1.40 25.79
CA LEU A 15 39.20 1.77 24.60
C LEU A 15 38.17 0.65 24.36
N ALA A 16 36.93 0.91 24.75
CA ALA A 16 35.81 0.11 24.33
C ALA A 16 35.53 0.39 22.85
N SER A 17 35.97 -0.52 21.98
CA SER A 17 35.59 -0.56 20.57
C SER A 17 34.08 -0.79 20.49
N GLY A 18 33.31 0.27 20.24
CA GLY A 18 31.91 0.17 19.93
C GLY A 18 31.75 -0.55 18.59
N CYS A 19 31.31 -1.81 18.61
CA CYS A 19 30.76 -2.47 17.45
C CYS A 19 29.48 -1.72 17.05
N THR A 20 29.58 -0.80 16.10
CA THR A 20 28.42 -0.32 15.35
C THR A 20 27.90 -1.49 14.54
N SER A 21 26.82 -2.09 15.03
CA SER A 21 26.02 -3.03 14.26
C SER A 21 25.48 -2.30 13.03
N GLN A 22 26.18 -2.41 11.91
CA GLN A 22 25.63 -2.02 10.62
C GLN A 22 24.45 -2.97 10.35
N ALA A 23 23.26 -2.40 10.23
CA ALA A 23 22.11 -3.14 9.73
C ALA A 23 22.50 -3.79 8.39
N PRO A 24 22.08 -5.05 8.13
CA PRO A 24 22.44 -5.72 6.89
C PRO A 24 21.95 -4.90 5.70
N ILE A 25 22.86 -4.58 4.78
CA ILE A 25 22.54 -4.00 3.48
C ILE A 25 21.54 -4.94 2.84
N ARG A 26 20.31 -4.47 2.65
CA ARG A 26 19.27 -5.24 1.94
C ARG A 26 19.84 -5.68 0.60
N ALA A 27 19.90 -6.99 0.38
CA ALA A 27 20.14 -7.52 -0.94
C ALA A 27 19.08 -6.91 -1.87
N HIS A 28 19.51 -6.26 -2.97
CA HIS A 28 18.63 -5.75 -3.99
C HIS A 28 17.81 -6.93 -4.54
N THR A 29 16.59 -7.08 -4.04
CA THR A 29 15.62 -8.00 -4.63
C THR A 29 15.36 -7.48 -6.05
N SER A 30 15.56 -8.32 -7.06
CA SER A 30 15.31 -7.91 -8.45
C SER A 30 13.87 -7.40 -8.54
N GLN A 31 13.69 -6.19 -9.08
CA GLN A 31 12.35 -5.63 -9.28
C GLN A 31 11.47 -6.63 -10.03
N ALA A 32 10.25 -6.79 -9.56
CA ALA A 32 9.27 -7.65 -10.20
C ALA A 32 9.02 -7.20 -11.65
N ARG A 33 9.08 -8.13 -12.58
CA ARG A 33 8.77 -7.85 -13.99
C ARG A 33 7.29 -8.10 -14.24
N TYR A 34 6.60 -7.09 -14.73
CA TYR A 34 5.21 -7.15 -15.17
C TYR A 34 5.15 -7.41 -16.69
N GLY A 35 4.02 -7.98 -17.14
CA GLY A 35 3.70 -8.07 -18.57
C GLY A 35 3.34 -6.72 -19.16
N SER A 36 3.03 -6.70 -20.47
CA SER A 36 2.56 -5.48 -21.13
C SER A 36 1.23 -5.00 -20.54
N PRO A 37 1.03 -3.67 -20.38
CA PRO A 37 -0.22 -3.13 -19.89
C PRO A 37 -1.40 -3.49 -20.80
N VAL A 38 -2.51 -3.94 -20.21
CA VAL A 38 -3.77 -4.23 -20.91
C VAL A 38 -4.88 -3.32 -20.41
N PRO A 39 -5.82 -2.88 -21.28
CA PRO A 39 -6.98 -2.12 -20.85
C PRO A 39 -7.85 -2.92 -19.88
N LEU A 40 -8.33 -2.27 -18.83
CA LEU A 40 -9.39 -2.81 -17.98
C LEU A 40 -10.77 -2.47 -18.62
N PRO A 41 -11.82 -3.22 -18.26
CA PRO A 41 -13.17 -2.85 -18.67
C PRO A 41 -13.51 -1.43 -18.23
N SER A 42 -14.16 -0.66 -19.12
CA SER A 42 -14.52 0.73 -18.85
C SER A 42 -15.29 0.86 -17.53
N PRO A 43 -14.96 1.84 -16.68
CA PRO A 43 -15.66 2.01 -15.41
C PRO A 43 -17.10 2.46 -15.67
N ALA A 44 -18.03 1.91 -14.87
CA ALA A 44 -19.40 2.35 -14.85
C ALA A 44 -19.49 3.70 -14.09
N THR A 45 -20.16 4.67 -14.70
CA THR A 45 -20.41 5.99 -14.11
C THR A 45 -21.90 6.24 -13.88
N THR A 46 -22.72 5.23 -14.13
CA THR A 46 -24.16 5.24 -13.89
C THR A 46 -24.51 4.58 -12.56
N ASP A 47 -25.58 5.04 -11.95
CA ASP A 47 -25.94 4.73 -10.56
C ASP A 47 -26.28 3.26 -10.33
N THR A 48 -25.62 2.66 -9.36
CA THR A 48 -26.11 1.45 -8.69
C THR A 48 -26.85 1.82 -7.41
N ILE A 49 -26.31 2.76 -6.63
CA ILE A 49 -26.95 3.37 -5.44
C ILE A 49 -26.45 4.82 -5.29
N SER A 50 -27.17 5.66 -4.51
CA SER A 50 -26.70 7.02 -4.24
C SER A 50 -25.46 7.03 -3.33
N LEU A 51 -24.70 8.12 -3.37
CA LEU A 51 -23.53 8.32 -2.51
C LEU A 51 -23.91 8.22 -1.02
N GLU A 52 -25.04 8.82 -0.62
CA GLU A 52 -25.53 8.77 0.76
C GLU A 52 -25.81 7.34 1.19
N LYS A 53 -26.37 6.53 0.29
CA LYS A 53 -26.64 5.11 0.56
C LYS A 53 -25.35 4.29 0.65
N ALA A 54 -24.35 4.61 -0.15
CA ALA A 54 -23.02 3.97 -0.05
C ALA A 54 -22.35 4.32 1.29
N ILE A 55 -22.42 5.59 1.72
CA ILE A 55 -21.92 6.05 3.02
C ILE A 55 -22.65 5.32 4.17
N GLU A 56 -23.99 5.24 4.09
CA GLU A 56 -24.80 4.56 5.10
C GLU A 56 -24.49 3.06 5.20
N LYS A 57 -24.32 2.38 4.05
CA LYS A 57 -24.09 0.93 3.99
C LYS A 57 -22.65 0.52 4.31
N ARG A 58 -21.67 1.37 4.03
CA ARG A 58 -20.24 1.01 4.22
C ARG A 58 -19.97 0.56 5.64
N ARG A 59 -19.49 -0.68 5.78
CA ARG A 59 -19.00 -1.27 7.05
C ARG A 59 -17.66 -1.96 6.81
N SER A 60 -16.87 -2.13 7.88
CA SER A 60 -15.66 -2.95 7.85
C SER A 60 -16.04 -4.41 8.02
N LEU A 61 -16.27 -5.09 6.90
CA LEU A 61 -16.65 -6.52 6.84
C LEU A 61 -15.39 -7.35 6.63
N ARG A 62 -15.23 -8.42 7.41
CA ARG A 62 -14.00 -9.23 7.48
C ARG A 62 -14.18 -10.69 7.08
N ALA A 63 -15.42 -11.08 6.74
CA ALA A 63 -15.77 -12.40 6.24
C ALA A 63 -16.10 -12.32 4.74
N PHE A 64 -15.51 -13.20 3.97
CA PHE A 64 -15.62 -13.20 2.51
C PHE A 64 -15.96 -14.60 2.02
N ARG A 65 -16.75 -14.68 0.98
CA ARG A 65 -16.84 -15.88 0.17
C ARG A 65 -15.53 -16.06 -0.63
N PRO A 66 -15.13 -17.31 -0.91
CA PRO A 66 -13.87 -17.58 -1.62
C PRO A 66 -13.92 -17.27 -3.11
N ASP A 67 -15.11 -16.96 -3.65
CA ASP A 67 -15.31 -16.72 -5.08
C ASP A 67 -14.45 -15.55 -5.58
N PRO A 68 -13.78 -15.69 -6.73
CA PRO A 68 -12.99 -14.61 -7.31
C PRO A 68 -13.88 -13.44 -7.73
N LEU A 69 -13.33 -12.22 -7.64
CA LEU A 69 -13.99 -11.04 -8.19
C LEU A 69 -13.72 -10.92 -9.69
N PRO A 70 -14.74 -10.55 -10.50
CA PRO A 70 -14.55 -10.24 -11.91
C PRO A 70 -13.56 -9.09 -12.13
N THR A 71 -12.80 -9.13 -13.23
CA THR A 71 -11.85 -8.06 -13.59
C THR A 71 -12.53 -6.69 -13.71
N ALA A 72 -13.77 -6.64 -14.20
CA ALA A 72 -14.55 -5.41 -14.26
C ALA A 72 -14.81 -4.81 -12.87
N THR A 73 -15.13 -5.65 -11.88
CA THR A 73 -15.32 -5.25 -10.49
C THR A 73 -14.02 -4.72 -9.88
N ILE A 74 -12.90 -5.42 -10.11
CA ILE A 74 -11.59 -4.98 -9.66
C ILE A 74 -11.23 -3.64 -10.31
N GLY A 75 -11.41 -3.50 -11.63
CA GLY A 75 -11.18 -2.26 -12.37
C GLY A 75 -11.99 -1.09 -11.82
N GLN A 76 -13.27 -1.31 -11.50
CA GLN A 76 -14.16 -0.30 -10.91
C GLN A 76 -13.63 0.19 -9.54
N LEU A 77 -13.15 -0.72 -8.67
CA LEU A 77 -12.58 -0.36 -7.38
C LEU A 77 -11.29 0.46 -7.54
N LEU A 78 -10.43 0.07 -8.47
CA LEU A 78 -9.18 0.79 -8.77
C LEU A 78 -9.45 2.17 -9.34
N TRP A 79 -10.42 2.28 -10.25
CA TRP A 79 -10.86 3.56 -10.81
C TRP A 79 -11.42 4.50 -9.72
N ALA A 80 -12.25 3.99 -8.80
CA ALA A 80 -12.74 4.77 -7.69
C ALA A 80 -11.61 5.33 -6.81
N GLY A 81 -10.51 4.56 -6.63
CA GLY A 81 -9.34 5.00 -5.86
C GLY A 81 -8.49 6.04 -6.59
N GLN A 82 -8.12 5.78 -7.85
CA GLN A 82 -7.10 6.57 -8.56
C GLN A 82 -7.38 6.77 -10.06
N GLY A 83 -8.59 6.43 -10.55
CA GLY A 83 -8.92 6.59 -11.96
C GLY A 83 -8.89 8.05 -12.42
N VAL A 84 -8.52 8.26 -13.67
CA VAL A 84 -8.63 9.57 -14.33
C VAL A 84 -10.10 9.88 -14.58
N THR A 85 -10.55 11.07 -14.14
CA THR A 85 -11.97 11.48 -14.17
C THR A 85 -12.20 12.75 -14.96
N SER A 86 -11.14 13.36 -15.53
CA SER A 86 -11.26 14.58 -16.30
C SER A 86 -10.23 14.64 -17.43
N PRO A 87 -10.47 15.45 -18.50
CA PRO A 87 -9.57 15.58 -19.64
C PRO A 87 -8.17 16.12 -19.28
N ASP A 88 -8.05 16.87 -18.19
CA ASP A 88 -6.78 17.41 -17.66
C ASP A 88 -6.07 16.43 -16.71
N ALA A 89 -6.38 15.13 -16.81
CA ALA A 89 -5.79 14.03 -16.06
C ALA A 89 -5.97 14.09 -14.53
N LYS A 90 -6.99 14.81 -14.04
CA LYS A 90 -7.33 14.76 -12.63
C LYS A 90 -7.93 13.40 -12.29
N ARG A 91 -7.62 12.93 -11.07
CA ARG A 91 -8.02 11.61 -10.59
C ARG A 91 -9.20 11.68 -9.62
N ALA A 92 -9.82 10.54 -9.38
CA ALA A 92 -10.96 10.37 -8.47
C ALA A 92 -10.65 10.82 -7.04
N ALA A 93 -9.44 10.57 -6.54
CA ALA A 93 -8.98 11.10 -5.26
C ALA A 93 -8.14 12.36 -5.47
N PRO A 94 -8.30 13.41 -4.63
CA PRO A 94 -7.48 14.61 -4.69
C PRO A 94 -6.04 14.33 -4.28
N SER A 95 -5.10 15.09 -4.85
CA SER A 95 -3.69 15.05 -4.48
C SER A 95 -3.09 16.43 -4.43
N ALA A 96 -2.23 16.68 -3.45
CA ALA A 96 -1.50 17.93 -3.28
C ALA A 96 -0.68 18.24 -4.54
N GLY A 97 -0.96 19.39 -5.16
CA GLY A 97 -0.32 19.78 -6.41
C GLY A 97 -0.56 18.86 -7.60
N ALA A 98 -1.54 17.95 -7.52
CA ALA A 98 -1.81 16.91 -8.52
C ALA A 98 -0.58 16.02 -8.81
N LEU A 99 0.20 15.68 -7.77
CA LEU A 99 1.44 14.91 -7.89
C LEU A 99 1.21 13.39 -7.77
N TYR A 100 0.07 12.97 -7.23
CA TYR A 100 -0.41 11.59 -7.20
C TYR A 100 0.65 10.56 -6.78
N PRO A 101 1.10 10.57 -5.52
CA PRO A 101 2.13 9.66 -5.04
C PRO A 101 1.68 8.21 -4.92
N GLN A 102 0.37 7.92 -4.96
CA GLN A 102 -0.16 6.59 -4.75
C GLN A 102 0.04 5.68 -5.95
N GLU A 103 0.39 4.43 -5.63
CA GLU A 103 0.38 3.28 -6.53
C GLU A 103 -0.60 2.24 -5.99
N LEU A 104 -1.45 1.71 -6.85
CA LEU A 104 -2.42 0.68 -6.48
C LEU A 104 -2.00 -0.67 -7.06
N TYR A 105 -1.95 -1.67 -6.18
CA TYR A 105 -1.74 -3.06 -6.57
C TYR A 105 -2.94 -3.90 -6.14
N VAL A 106 -3.17 -4.98 -6.87
CA VAL A 106 -4.17 -6.00 -6.52
C VAL A 106 -3.47 -7.33 -6.41
N VAL A 107 -3.68 -8.02 -5.30
CA VAL A 107 -3.14 -9.35 -5.04
C VAL A 107 -4.29 -10.35 -5.02
N THR A 108 -4.20 -11.33 -5.90
CA THR A 108 -5.07 -12.50 -5.96
C THR A 108 -4.28 -13.77 -5.62
N PRO A 109 -4.90 -14.95 -5.51
CA PRO A 109 -4.17 -16.20 -5.32
C PRO A 109 -3.16 -16.54 -6.41
N LYS A 110 -3.25 -15.92 -7.60
CA LYS A 110 -2.51 -16.33 -8.80
C LYS A 110 -1.62 -15.24 -9.39
N GLU A 111 -1.88 -13.97 -9.06
CA GLU A 111 -1.21 -12.85 -9.71
C GLU A 111 -1.18 -11.60 -8.84
N VAL A 112 -0.25 -10.72 -9.17
CA VAL A 112 -0.24 -9.32 -8.76
C VAL A 112 -0.50 -8.47 -9.99
N MET A 113 -1.46 -7.55 -9.87
CA MET A 113 -1.80 -6.54 -10.85
C MET A 113 -1.35 -5.18 -10.34
N HIS A 114 -0.69 -4.37 -11.16
CA HIS A 114 -0.37 -2.97 -10.91
C HIS A 114 -1.28 -2.10 -11.77
N TYR A 115 -1.99 -1.17 -11.15
CA TYR A 115 -2.94 -0.28 -11.82
C TYR A 115 -2.23 0.94 -12.42
N LEU A 116 -2.51 1.20 -13.68
CA LEU A 116 -2.05 2.36 -14.43
C LEU A 116 -3.26 3.26 -14.72
N PRO A 117 -3.44 4.37 -13.99
CA PRO A 117 -4.62 5.24 -14.15
C PRO A 117 -4.77 5.80 -15.56
N ASP A 118 -3.65 6.15 -16.22
CA ASP A 118 -3.67 6.60 -17.59
C ASP A 118 -4.17 5.51 -18.52
N GLY A 119 -5.27 5.82 -19.23
CA GLY A 119 -5.95 4.87 -20.11
C GLY A 119 -6.66 3.73 -19.38
N HIS A 120 -6.83 3.78 -18.05
CA HIS A 120 -7.49 2.75 -17.23
C HIS A 120 -6.98 1.35 -17.56
N ARG A 121 -5.70 1.13 -17.33
CA ARG A 121 -4.96 -0.10 -17.69
C ARG A 121 -4.39 -0.79 -16.46
N ALA A 122 -3.98 -2.02 -16.63
CA ALA A 122 -3.19 -2.73 -15.64
C ALA A 122 -2.12 -3.57 -16.31
N GLU A 123 -1.01 -3.76 -15.60
CA GLU A 123 0.01 -4.75 -15.92
C GLU A 123 0.00 -5.84 -14.85
N THR A 124 0.18 -7.09 -15.26
CA THR A 124 0.08 -8.23 -14.36
C THR A 124 1.36 -9.06 -14.37
N ARG A 125 1.59 -9.76 -13.27
CA ARG A 125 2.58 -10.82 -13.17
C ARG A 125 2.00 -12.02 -12.42
N ALA A 126 2.19 -13.21 -12.97
CA ALA A 126 1.85 -14.45 -12.28
C ALA A 126 2.80 -14.68 -11.11
N VAL A 127 2.24 -15.09 -9.99
CA VAL A 127 2.99 -15.35 -8.75
C VAL A 127 2.34 -16.49 -7.98
N PRO A 128 3.07 -17.18 -7.07
CA PRO A 128 2.44 -17.93 -6.00
C PRO A 128 1.54 -17.02 -5.16
N ASP A 129 0.64 -17.62 -4.37
CA ASP A 129 -0.23 -16.84 -3.48
C ASP A 129 0.58 -16.03 -2.46
N LEU A 130 0.59 -14.70 -2.60
CA LEU A 130 1.30 -13.78 -1.73
C LEU A 130 0.46 -13.27 -0.55
N ARG A 131 -0.84 -13.58 -0.49
CA ARG A 131 -1.74 -13.12 0.58
C ARG A 131 -1.34 -13.63 1.98
N PRO A 132 -0.78 -14.86 2.15
CA PRO A 132 -0.21 -15.27 3.44
C PRO A 132 0.93 -14.37 3.92
N GLY A 133 1.83 -13.96 3.02
CA GLY A 133 2.92 -13.02 3.35
C GLY A 133 2.39 -11.63 3.73
N LEU A 134 1.37 -11.12 3.02
CA LEU A 134 0.70 -9.87 3.39
C LEU A 134 -0.05 -9.98 4.72
N ARG A 135 -0.69 -11.10 5.02
CA ARG A 135 -1.29 -11.37 6.34
C ARG A 135 -0.24 -11.26 7.44
N ASP A 136 0.90 -11.87 7.23
CA ASP A 136 1.98 -11.86 8.22
C ASP A 136 2.58 -10.46 8.38
N ALA A 137 2.70 -9.67 7.29
CA ALA A 137 3.05 -8.27 7.35
C ALA A 137 1.98 -7.43 8.09
N ALA A 138 0.71 -7.83 8.00
CA ALA A 138 -0.42 -7.19 8.68
C ALA A 138 -0.66 -7.73 10.10
N VAL A 139 0.40 -8.07 10.84
CA VAL A 139 0.33 -8.54 12.24
C VAL A 139 -0.56 -9.79 12.38
N GLY A 140 -0.55 -10.67 11.37
CA GLY A 140 -1.30 -11.92 11.40
C GLY A 140 -2.82 -11.78 11.17
N GLN A 141 -3.31 -10.64 10.70
CA GLN A 141 -4.75 -10.43 10.48
C GLN A 141 -5.30 -11.42 9.44
N ALA A 142 -6.08 -12.40 9.90
CA ALA A 142 -6.61 -13.49 9.08
C ALA A 142 -7.42 -13.00 7.86
N THR A 143 -8.11 -11.87 8.00
CA THR A 143 -8.91 -11.26 6.92
C THR A 143 -8.09 -10.97 5.67
N VAL A 144 -6.79 -10.62 5.80
CA VAL A 144 -5.90 -10.35 4.65
C VAL A 144 -5.60 -11.62 3.87
N GLY A 145 -5.35 -12.74 4.57
CA GLY A 145 -5.09 -14.02 3.92
C GLY A 145 -6.33 -14.71 3.35
N ALA A 146 -7.52 -14.41 3.91
CA ALA A 146 -8.77 -15.05 3.52
C ALA A 146 -9.49 -14.37 2.35
N ALA A 147 -9.28 -13.07 2.13
CA ALA A 147 -9.97 -12.34 1.07
C ALA A 147 -9.56 -12.84 -0.32
N PRO A 148 -10.49 -13.01 -1.28
CA PRO A 148 -10.14 -13.39 -2.64
C PRO A 148 -9.27 -12.34 -3.35
N VAL A 149 -9.37 -11.09 -2.93
CA VAL A 149 -8.61 -9.95 -3.45
C VAL A 149 -8.10 -9.10 -2.29
N VAL A 150 -6.85 -8.65 -2.37
CA VAL A 150 -6.30 -7.62 -1.48
C VAL A 150 -5.83 -6.44 -2.35
N ILE A 151 -6.49 -5.29 -2.21
CA ILE A 151 -5.99 -4.05 -2.81
C ILE A 151 -4.92 -3.48 -1.88
N VAL A 152 -3.76 -3.19 -2.43
CA VAL A 152 -2.62 -2.61 -1.72
C VAL A 152 -2.45 -1.17 -2.16
N VAL A 153 -2.46 -0.25 -1.22
CA VAL A 153 -2.16 1.15 -1.48
C VAL A 153 -0.73 1.41 -1.03
N ALA A 154 0.14 1.56 -2.01
CA ALA A 154 1.51 1.99 -1.81
C ALA A 154 1.66 3.46 -2.23
N ALA A 155 2.78 4.07 -1.88
CA ALA A 155 3.08 5.44 -2.27
C ALA A 155 4.57 5.61 -2.58
N VAL A 156 4.88 6.62 -3.40
CA VAL A 156 6.20 7.14 -3.73
C VAL A 156 6.33 8.54 -3.09
N PRO A 157 6.77 8.66 -1.81
CA PRO A 157 6.80 9.94 -1.08
C PRO A 157 7.65 11.01 -1.77
N SER A 158 8.69 10.60 -2.51
CA SER A 158 9.57 11.53 -3.24
C SER A 158 8.84 12.38 -4.27
N ARG A 159 7.70 11.94 -4.81
CA ARG A 159 6.88 12.75 -5.73
C ARG A 159 6.37 14.04 -5.07
N LEU A 160 6.17 14.04 -3.74
CA LEU A 160 5.72 15.22 -2.99
C LEU A 160 6.86 15.99 -2.35
N SER A 161 7.94 15.30 -1.95
CA SER A 161 9.01 15.89 -1.13
C SER A 161 9.71 17.08 -1.81
N HIS A 162 9.89 17.05 -3.13
CA HIS A 162 10.46 18.17 -3.89
C HIS A 162 9.67 19.49 -3.75
N ARG A 163 8.35 19.39 -3.57
CA ARG A 163 7.48 20.57 -3.47
C ARG A 163 7.10 20.91 -2.04
N TYR A 164 6.95 19.91 -1.17
CA TYR A 164 6.36 20.08 0.15
C TYR A 164 7.30 19.79 1.31
N GLY A 165 8.56 19.39 1.03
CA GLY A 165 9.57 19.13 2.05
C GLY A 165 9.06 18.19 3.14
N ASP A 166 9.24 18.57 4.41
CA ASP A 166 8.87 17.77 5.60
C ASP A 166 7.37 17.48 5.71
N LYS A 167 6.51 18.21 4.99
CA LYS A 167 5.05 17.97 4.98
C LYS A 167 4.64 16.83 4.03
N ALA A 168 5.53 16.39 3.17
CA ALA A 168 5.22 15.41 2.12
C ALA A 168 4.66 14.11 2.69
N GLU A 169 5.25 13.58 3.76
CA GLU A 169 4.80 12.33 4.38
C GLU A 169 3.36 12.44 4.92
N ALA A 170 3.05 13.52 5.64
CA ALA A 170 1.70 13.76 6.15
C ALA A 170 0.68 13.86 5.01
N PHE A 171 1.02 14.53 3.89
CA PHE A 171 0.14 14.63 2.74
C PHE A 171 -0.07 13.27 2.07
N VAL A 172 0.99 12.46 1.93
CA VAL A 172 0.88 11.07 1.42
C VAL A 172 -0.13 10.27 2.25
N GLN A 173 -0.04 10.32 3.58
CA GLN A 173 -0.95 9.59 4.47
C GLN A 173 -2.41 10.05 4.34
N ILE A 174 -2.63 11.36 4.26
CA ILE A 174 -3.96 11.96 4.04
C ILE A 174 -4.53 11.48 2.71
N GLU A 175 -3.75 11.53 1.64
CA GLU A 175 -4.18 11.15 0.29
C GLU A 175 -4.48 9.66 0.17
N VAL A 176 -3.70 8.80 0.84
CA VAL A 176 -3.99 7.37 0.95
C VAL A 176 -5.36 7.13 1.57
N GLY A 177 -5.71 7.90 2.62
CA GLY A 177 -7.05 7.87 3.23
C GLY A 177 -8.15 8.25 2.24
N HIS A 178 -7.94 9.27 1.39
CA HIS A 178 -8.89 9.68 0.36
C HIS A 178 -9.15 8.56 -0.66
N ALA A 179 -8.08 7.99 -1.23
CA ALA A 179 -8.20 6.90 -2.20
C ALA A 179 -8.84 5.64 -1.58
N ALA A 180 -8.42 5.28 -0.36
CA ALA A 180 -8.97 4.14 0.36
C ALA A 180 -10.48 4.31 0.63
N GLN A 181 -10.91 5.49 1.08
CA GLN A 181 -12.34 5.74 1.33
C GLN A 181 -13.18 5.62 0.06
N ASN A 182 -12.68 6.13 -1.08
CA ASN A 182 -13.38 5.96 -2.36
C ASN A 182 -13.54 4.48 -2.73
N ILE A 183 -12.47 3.68 -2.57
CA ILE A 183 -12.52 2.22 -2.79
C ILE A 183 -13.56 1.55 -1.88
N LEU A 184 -13.59 1.92 -0.59
CA LEU A 184 -14.53 1.35 0.38
C LEU A 184 -15.98 1.73 0.09
N LEU A 185 -16.25 2.96 -0.36
CA LEU A 185 -17.59 3.39 -0.78
C LEU A 185 -18.02 2.66 -2.05
N GLN A 186 -17.11 2.52 -3.02
CA GLN A 186 -17.39 1.77 -4.23
C GLN A 186 -17.64 0.28 -3.93
N ALA A 187 -16.90 -0.32 -3.00
CA ALA A 187 -17.15 -1.69 -2.56
C ALA A 187 -18.55 -1.83 -1.94
N ALA A 188 -18.96 -0.87 -1.09
CA ALA A 188 -20.31 -0.85 -0.51
C ALA A 188 -21.41 -0.68 -1.58
N ALA A 189 -21.17 0.14 -2.60
CA ALA A 189 -22.08 0.32 -3.73
C ALA A 189 -22.22 -0.95 -4.58
N LEU A 190 -21.18 -1.77 -4.66
CA LEU A 190 -21.15 -3.06 -5.35
C LEU A 190 -21.57 -4.24 -4.45
N GLU A 191 -22.06 -3.96 -3.24
CA GLU A 191 -22.47 -4.97 -2.25
C GLU A 191 -21.34 -5.96 -1.87
N LEU A 192 -20.10 -5.48 -1.91
CA LEU A 192 -18.93 -6.25 -1.52
C LEU A 192 -18.59 -6.02 -0.04
N ALA A 193 -18.01 -7.04 0.57
CA ALA A 193 -17.33 -6.92 1.84
C ALA A 193 -15.93 -6.31 1.61
N ALA A 194 -15.57 -5.32 2.43
CA ALA A 194 -14.25 -4.72 2.42
C ALA A 194 -13.87 -4.24 3.82
N VAL A 195 -12.58 -4.22 4.12
CA VAL A 195 -12.05 -3.68 5.38
C VAL A 195 -10.71 -3.00 5.17
N PRO A 196 -10.50 -1.79 5.72
CA PRO A 196 -9.20 -1.14 5.68
C PRO A 196 -8.28 -1.68 6.78
N VAL A 197 -7.03 -2.02 6.44
CA VAL A 197 -6.00 -2.54 7.34
C VAL A 197 -4.78 -1.64 7.26
N GLY A 198 -4.57 -0.80 8.29
CA GLY A 198 -3.42 0.10 8.43
C GLY A 198 -2.38 -0.41 9.43
N SER A 199 -2.71 -1.41 10.25
CA SER A 199 -1.75 -2.03 11.16
C SER A 199 -0.94 -3.08 10.40
N LEU A 200 0.21 -2.66 9.86
CA LEU A 200 1.10 -3.49 9.06
C LEU A 200 2.56 -3.04 9.19
N ASP A 201 3.49 -3.94 8.89
CA ASP A 201 4.88 -3.62 8.63
C ASP A 201 5.03 -3.24 7.14
N PRO A 202 5.27 -1.94 6.83
CA PRO A 202 5.38 -1.46 5.46
C PRO A 202 6.48 -2.13 4.65
N SER A 203 7.62 -2.38 5.30
CA SER A 203 8.80 -2.97 4.67
C SER A 203 8.55 -4.43 4.30
N ARG A 204 8.01 -5.20 5.23
CA ARG A 204 7.67 -6.61 5.00
C ARG A 204 6.60 -6.77 3.91
N ALA A 205 5.62 -5.87 3.87
CA ALA A 205 4.60 -5.86 2.82
C ALA A 205 5.21 -5.53 1.44
N ALA A 206 6.10 -4.53 1.37
CA ALA A 206 6.80 -4.17 0.14
C ALA A 206 7.72 -5.31 -0.35
N ASP A 207 8.47 -5.95 0.55
CA ASP A 207 9.33 -7.10 0.24
C ASP A 207 8.49 -8.30 -0.27
N THR A 208 7.33 -8.58 0.35
CA THR A 208 6.39 -9.62 -0.10
C THR A 208 5.97 -9.41 -1.55
N LEU A 209 5.75 -8.16 -1.93
CA LEU A 209 5.33 -7.78 -3.29
C LEU A 209 6.51 -7.50 -4.22
N ALA A 210 7.76 -7.58 -3.76
CA ALA A 210 8.96 -7.18 -4.51
C ALA A 210 8.79 -5.80 -5.17
N LEU A 211 8.28 -4.81 -4.40
CA LEU A 211 8.06 -3.44 -4.88
C LEU A 211 9.39 -2.70 -5.07
N PRO A 212 9.40 -1.66 -5.92
CA PRO A 212 10.51 -0.73 -6.01
C PRO A 212 10.89 -0.14 -4.64
N PRO A 213 12.19 0.15 -4.38
CA PRO A 213 12.67 0.58 -3.07
C PRO A 213 12.20 1.98 -2.65
N ASP A 214 11.70 2.77 -3.60
CA ASP A 214 11.11 4.10 -3.38
C ASP A 214 9.62 4.05 -3.04
N GLN A 215 9.04 2.84 -2.99
CA GLN A 215 7.64 2.63 -2.65
C GLN A 215 7.46 2.12 -1.23
N THR A 216 6.48 2.69 -0.54
CA THR A 216 6.09 2.28 0.82
C THR A 216 4.64 1.80 0.81
N VAL A 217 4.37 0.61 1.35
CA VAL A 217 2.99 0.12 1.52
C VAL A 217 2.38 0.78 2.77
N LEU A 218 1.24 1.43 2.61
CA LEU A 218 0.59 2.19 3.68
C LEU A 218 -0.76 1.61 4.10
N TYR A 219 -1.46 0.90 3.18
CA TYR A 219 -2.77 0.36 3.46
C TYR A 219 -3.03 -0.92 2.68
N LEU A 220 -3.72 -1.87 3.31
CA LEU A 220 -4.27 -3.05 2.65
C LEU A 220 -5.80 -2.98 2.75
N ILE A 221 -6.49 -3.32 1.66
CA ILE A 221 -7.94 -3.38 1.61
C ILE A 221 -8.33 -4.76 1.09
N PRO A 222 -8.50 -5.76 1.99
CA PRO A 222 -9.13 -7.03 1.65
C PRO A 222 -10.56 -6.80 1.15
N VAL A 223 -10.91 -7.41 0.02
CA VAL A 223 -12.21 -7.27 -0.64
C VAL A 223 -12.69 -8.63 -1.15
N GLY A 224 -13.98 -8.88 -1.09
CA GLY A 224 -14.63 -10.07 -1.61
C GLY A 224 -16.15 -9.98 -1.55
N HIS A 225 -16.84 -11.02 -2.05
CA HIS A 225 -18.27 -11.14 -1.84
C HIS A 225 -18.57 -11.33 -0.34
N VAL A 226 -19.71 -10.79 0.11
CA VAL A 226 -20.18 -10.97 1.50
C VAL A 226 -20.40 -12.46 1.77
N ALA A 227 -19.89 -12.95 2.93
CA ALA A 227 -20.05 -14.34 3.37
C ALA A 227 -21.50 -14.69 3.76
#